data_36776f97b887570d6eab87783b5dd3a1
#
_entry.id   36776f97b887570d6eab87783b5dd3a1
#
_cell.length_a   1.000
_cell.length_b   1.000
_cell.length_c   1.000
_cell.angle_alpha   90.00
_cell.angle_beta   90.00
_cell.angle_gamma   90.00
#
_symmetry.space_group_name_H-M   'P 1'
#
loop_
_entity.id
_entity.type
_entity.pdbx_description
1 polymer ?
#
loop_
_entity_poly.entity_id
_entity_poly.type
_entity_poly.pdbx_seq_one_letter_code
_entity_poly.pdbx_strand_id
1 'polypeptide(L)'
;MPAILKGWVDRVMTRGFAYAPGRKYDTGMFKGRKAMISTTTGTAASLYEPDGVDGDINHLLWPIHNGIFKYLGFDVLPQHVSWMPARVSAEERAAYLASYEERRRTLEQTPSLYFHPFEDYG
;
A
#
# COMPACT_ATOMS: atom_id res chain seq x y z
N MET A 1 8.94 1.89 6.64
CA MET A 1 8.57 3.16 5.97
C MET A 1 9.60 4.22 6.33
N PRO A 2 10.09 5.01 5.36
CA PRO A 2 11.05 6.08 5.66
C PRO A 2 10.50 7.08 6.68
N ALA A 3 11.36 7.57 7.58
CA ALA A 3 10.94 8.45 8.67
C ALA A 3 10.31 9.77 8.17
N ILE A 4 10.83 10.32 7.09
CA ILE A 4 10.29 11.55 6.49
C ILE A 4 8.87 11.34 5.95
N LEU A 5 8.59 10.19 5.36
CA LEU A 5 7.26 9.84 4.87
C LEU A 5 6.29 9.62 6.03
N LYS A 6 6.73 8.89 7.07
CA LYS A 6 5.91 8.65 8.26
C LYS A 6 5.62 9.97 8.99
N GLY A 7 6.61 10.86 9.07
CA GLY A 7 6.44 12.20 9.64
C GLY A 7 5.42 13.03 8.86
N TRP A 8 5.41 12.92 7.53
CA TRP A 8 4.39 13.57 6.71
C TRP A 8 2.99 13.03 7.03
N VAL A 9 2.84 11.70 7.12
CA VAL A 9 1.56 11.07 7.49
C VAL A 9 1.09 11.58 8.86
N ASP A 10 1.97 11.56 9.86
CA ASP A 10 1.63 11.96 11.23
C ASP A 10 1.24 13.44 11.35
N ARG A 11 1.81 14.29 10.49
CA ARG A 11 1.58 15.74 10.56
C ARG A 11 0.44 16.22 9.67
N VAL A 12 0.21 15.54 8.55
CA VAL A 12 -0.81 15.96 7.56
C VAL A 12 -2.13 15.24 7.76
N MET A 13 -2.09 13.92 8.04
CA MET A 13 -3.30 13.12 8.23
C MET A 13 -3.85 13.26 9.65
N THR A 14 -4.27 14.47 9.98
CA THR A 14 -4.70 14.85 11.33
C THR A 14 -6.20 14.68 11.53
N ARG A 15 -6.59 14.57 12.80
CA ARG A 15 -8.00 14.54 13.20
C ARG A 15 -8.71 15.82 12.73
N GLY A 16 -9.90 15.66 12.20
CA GLY A 16 -10.70 16.75 11.63
C GLY A 16 -10.47 16.97 10.15
N PHE A 17 -9.24 16.74 9.67
CA PHE A 17 -8.93 16.80 8.24
C PHE A 17 -9.03 15.43 7.58
N ALA A 18 -8.33 14.43 8.10
CA ALA A 18 -8.21 13.12 7.47
C ALA A 18 -9.12 12.06 8.11
N TYR A 19 -9.46 12.22 9.38
CA TYR A 19 -10.35 11.31 10.09
C TYR A 19 -11.07 12.06 11.24
N ALA A 20 -12.18 11.48 11.71
CA ALA A 20 -12.96 12.00 12.84
C ALA A 20 -13.81 10.87 13.43
N PRO A 21 -14.44 11.07 14.60
CA PRO A 21 -15.42 10.12 15.12
C PRO A 21 -16.49 9.82 14.08
N GLY A 22 -16.72 8.53 13.78
CA GLY A 22 -17.66 8.09 12.74
C GLY A 22 -17.18 8.31 11.30
N ARG A 23 -15.99 8.82 11.09
CA ARG A 23 -15.41 9.08 9.75
C ARG A 23 -14.08 8.36 9.62
N LYS A 24 -14.15 7.03 9.55
CA LYS A 24 -12.99 6.13 9.41
C LYS A 24 -13.42 4.86 8.69
N TYR A 25 -12.48 4.14 8.10
CA TYR A 25 -12.74 2.93 7.32
C TYR A 25 -13.81 3.15 6.26
N ASP A 26 -14.93 2.43 6.29
CA ASP A 26 -15.97 2.49 5.27
C ASP A 26 -16.66 3.85 5.16
N THR A 27 -16.59 4.65 6.22
CA THR A 27 -17.13 6.02 6.25
C THR A 27 -16.02 7.07 6.21
N GLY A 28 -14.81 6.68 5.83
CA GLY A 28 -13.62 7.53 5.86
C GLY A 28 -13.69 8.77 4.98
N MET A 29 -12.88 9.76 5.32
CA MET A 29 -12.85 11.06 4.64
C MET A 29 -12.41 10.96 3.17
N PHE A 30 -11.59 9.95 2.83
CA PHE A 30 -11.06 9.77 1.48
C PHE A 30 -11.76 8.65 0.70
N LYS A 31 -12.97 8.30 1.10
CA LYS A 31 -13.80 7.34 0.37
C LYS A 31 -13.93 7.73 -1.10
N GLY A 32 -13.82 6.74 -1.99
CA GLY A 32 -13.86 6.94 -3.44
C GLY A 32 -12.52 7.30 -4.08
N ARG A 33 -11.46 7.41 -3.27
CA ARG A 33 -10.09 7.61 -3.76
C ARG A 33 -9.28 6.33 -3.61
N LYS A 34 -8.29 6.15 -4.48
CA LYS A 34 -7.43 4.97 -4.50
C LYS A 34 -6.06 5.28 -3.91
N ALA A 35 -5.48 4.29 -3.25
CA ALA A 35 -4.11 4.36 -2.75
C ALA A 35 -3.37 3.07 -3.08
N MET A 36 -2.10 3.18 -3.43
CA MET A 36 -1.23 2.05 -3.75
C MET A 36 0.16 2.29 -3.19
N ILE A 37 0.75 1.25 -2.59
CA ILE A 37 2.16 1.27 -2.22
C ILE A 37 2.99 0.88 -3.45
N SER A 38 4.01 1.67 -3.76
CA SER A 38 5.08 1.27 -4.66
C SER A 38 6.38 1.23 -3.85
N THR A 39 7.06 0.10 -3.85
CA THR A 39 8.24 -0.10 -3.01
C THR A 39 9.28 -0.97 -3.69
N THR A 40 10.47 -0.94 -3.13
CA THR A 40 11.59 -1.81 -3.52
C THR A 40 12.01 -2.65 -2.34
N THR A 41 12.69 -3.77 -2.62
CA THR A 41 13.28 -4.63 -1.60
C THR A 41 14.75 -4.84 -1.84
N GLY A 42 15.49 -5.20 -0.81
CA GLY A 42 16.90 -5.56 -0.92
C GLY A 42 17.13 -7.02 -1.30
N THR A 43 16.13 -7.88 -1.15
CA THR A 43 16.20 -9.32 -1.36
C THR A 43 15.10 -9.82 -2.29
N ALA A 44 15.20 -11.09 -2.67
CA ALA A 44 14.30 -11.69 -3.67
C ALA A 44 12.88 -11.87 -3.16
N ALA A 45 11.92 -11.95 -4.09
CA ALA A 45 10.51 -12.17 -3.80
C ALA A 45 10.25 -13.43 -2.97
N SER A 46 11.02 -14.50 -3.20
CA SER A 46 10.86 -15.76 -2.46
C SER A 46 11.08 -15.64 -0.96
N LEU A 47 11.85 -14.63 -0.51
CA LEU A 47 12.07 -14.39 0.91
C LEU A 47 10.90 -13.68 1.59
N TYR A 48 9.98 -13.12 0.80
CA TYR A 48 8.78 -12.41 1.25
C TYR A 48 7.48 -13.20 1.04
N GLU A 49 7.59 -14.49 0.81
CA GLU A 49 6.45 -15.40 0.80
C GLU A 49 6.02 -15.77 2.23
N PRO A 50 4.83 -16.39 2.42
CA PRO A 50 4.33 -16.72 3.77
C PRO A 50 5.29 -17.53 4.64
N ASP A 51 6.12 -18.37 4.03
CA ASP A 51 7.15 -19.16 4.70
C ASP A 51 8.57 -18.59 4.50
N GLY A 52 8.69 -17.43 3.88
CA GLY A 52 9.98 -16.76 3.63
C GLY A 52 10.59 -16.17 4.90
N VAL A 53 11.92 -16.09 4.93
CA VAL A 53 12.66 -15.62 6.11
C VAL A 53 12.39 -14.16 6.44
N ASP A 54 12.11 -13.34 5.42
CA ASP A 54 11.77 -11.92 5.62
C ASP A 54 10.30 -11.69 6.01
N GLY A 55 9.48 -12.75 5.97
CA GLY A 55 8.07 -12.69 6.28
C GLY A 55 7.18 -12.33 5.08
N ASP A 56 5.89 -12.65 5.18
CA ASP A 56 4.91 -12.37 4.13
C ASP A 56 4.81 -10.87 3.87
N ILE A 57 5.07 -10.45 2.63
CA ILE A 57 5.00 -9.04 2.22
C ILE A 57 3.63 -8.41 2.53
N ASN A 58 2.56 -9.17 2.41
CA ASN A 58 1.22 -8.68 2.69
C ASN A 58 1.02 -8.36 4.17
N HIS A 59 1.60 -9.17 5.05
CA HIS A 59 1.60 -8.90 6.49
C HIS A 59 2.49 -7.72 6.85
N LEU A 60 3.64 -7.60 6.21
CA LEU A 60 4.57 -6.49 6.45
C LEU A 60 3.96 -5.14 6.03
N LEU A 61 3.19 -5.12 4.97
CA LEU A 61 2.56 -3.89 4.47
C LEU A 61 1.19 -3.62 5.10
N TRP A 62 0.63 -4.57 5.86
CA TRP A 62 -0.69 -4.45 6.47
C TRP A 62 -0.86 -3.21 7.35
N PRO A 63 0.11 -2.83 8.19
CA PRO A 63 0.00 -1.61 9.00
C PRO A 63 -0.23 -0.35 8.16
N ILE A 64 0.33 -0.29 6.95
CA ILE A 64 0.13 0.84 6.04
C ILE A 64 -1.19 0.69 5.28
N HIS A 65 -1.42 -0.47 4.69
CA HIS A 65 -2.64 -0.75 3.93
C HIS A 65 -3.90 -0.55 4.78
N ASN A 66 -3.96 -1.21 5.93
CA ASN A 66 -5.11 -1.15 6.82
C ASN A 66 -5.06 0.05 7.78
N GLY A 67 -3.91 0.23 8.45
CA GLY A 67 -3.77 1.22 9.52
C GLY A 67 -3.71 2.67 9.05
N ILE A 68 -3.31 2.91 7.81
CA ILE A 68 -3.25 4.24 7.22
C ILE A 68 -4.29 4.40 6.11
N PHE A 69 -4.14 3.69 5.02
CA PHE A 69 -4.97 3.91 3.83
C PHE A 69 -6.44 3.53 4.08
N LYS A 70 -6.70 2.31 4.51
CA LYS A 70 -8.09 1.88 4.74
C LYS A 70 -8.72 2.65 5.90
N TYR A 71 -7.95 2.92 6.94
CA TYR A 71 -8.43 3.73 8.06
C TYR A 71 -8.96 5.10 7.61
N LEU A 72 -8.28 5.73 6.64
CA LEU A 72 -8.67 7.02 6.07
C LEU A 72 -9.80 6.92 5.03
N GLY A 73 -10.16 5.71 4.61
CA GLY A 73 -11.27 5.46 3.68
C GLY A 73 -10.87 5.17 2.24
N PHE A 74 -9.58 5.11 1.92
CA PHE A 74 -9.13 4.79 0.56
C PHE A 74 -9.54 3.39 0.12
N ASP A 75 -9.80 3.24 -1.17
CA ASP A 75 -9.77 1.94 -1.84
C ASP A 75 -8.31 1.55 -2.04
N VAL A 76 -7.87 0.51 -1.34
CA VAL A 76 -6.47 0.12 -1.32
C VAL A 76 -6.20 -0.87 -2.43
N LEU A 77 -5.28 -0.54 -3.32
CA LEU A 77 -4.86 -1.43 -4.41
C LEU A 77 -3.71 -2.33 -3.95
N PRO A 78 -3.54 -3.51 -4.58
CA PRO A 78 -2.38 -4.34 -4.34
C PRO A 78 -1.08 -3.55 -4.56
N GLN A 79 -0.07 -3.83 -3.74
CA GLN A 79 1.23 -3.19 -3.84
C GLN A 79 1.94 -3.51 -5.17
N HIS A 80 2.76 -2.58 -5.61
CA HIS A 80 3.72 -2.80 -6.69
C HIS A 80 5.12 -2.89 -6.09
N VAL A 81 5.79 -4.02 -6.26
CA VAL A 81 7.12 -4.28 -5.69
C VAL A 81 8.14 -4.46 -6.80
N SER A 82 9.23 -3.72 -6.72
CA SER A 82 10.42 -3.93 -7.57
C SER A 82 11.47 -4.65 -6.73
N TRP A 83 11.67 -5.93 -7.05
CA TRP A 83 12.51 -6.83 -6.27
C TRP A 83 14.00 -6.62 -6.59
N MET A 84 14.82 -6.37 -5.58
CA MET A 84 16.28 -6.26 -5.67
C MET A 84 16.78 -5.36 -6.81
N PRO A 85 16.29 -4.12 -6.98
CA PRO A 85 16.67 -3.34 -8.16
C PRO A 85 18.18 -3.06 -8.28
N ALA A 86 18.90 -3.08 -7.16
CA ALA A 86 20.35 -2.90 -7.15
C ALA A 86 21.13 -4.14 -7.63
N ARG A 87 20.49 -5.32 -7.65
CA ARG A 87 21.14 -6.59 -7.97
C ARG A 87 20.71 -7.20 -9.30
N VAL A 88 19.65 -6.68 -9.91
CA VAL A 88 19.17 -7.16 -11.19
C VAL A 88 19.84 -6.42 -12.34
N SER A 89 19.69 -6.95 -13.56
CA SER A 89 20.21 -6.32 -14.77
C SER A 89 19.53 -4.99 -15.09
N ALA A 90 20.16 -4.21 -15.96
CA ALA A 90 19.55 -2.97 -16.46
C ALA A 90 18.24 -3.25 -17.22
N GLU A 91 18.16 -4.38 -17.91
CA GLU A 91 16.95 -4.82 -18.61
C GLU A 91 15.80 -5.12 -17.64
N GLU A 92 16.10 -5.80 -16.54
CA GLU A 92 15.12 -6.09 -15.49
C GLU A 92 14.63 -4.81 -14.80
N ARG A 93 15.53 -3.86 -14.53
CA ARG A 93 15.14 -2.55 -13.99
C ARG A 93 14.22 -1.79 -14.94
N ALA A 94 14.53 -1.83 -16.24
CA ALA A 94 13.65 -1.21 -17.24
C ALA A 94 12.28 -1.89 -17.28
N ALA A 95 12.23 -3.22 -17.11
CA ALA A 95 10.97 -3.97 -17.02
C ALA A 95 10.16 -3.57 -15.79
N TYR A 96 10.80 -3.31 -14.64
CA TYR A 96 10.12 -2.81 -13.45
C TYR A 96 9.47 -1.45 -13.69
N LEU A 97 10.16 -0.53 -14.36
CA LEU A 97 9.60 0.78 -14.71
C LEU A 97 8.41 0.64 -15.66
N ALA A 98 8.52 -0.22 -16.67
CA ALA A 98 7.42 -0.49 -17.60
C ALA A 98 6.21 -1.11 -16.89
N SER A 99 6.44 -2.04 -15.98
CA SER A 99 5.39 -2.64 -15.15
C SER A 99 4.70 -1.62 -14.26
N TYR A 100 5.44 -0.72 -13.65
CA TYR A 100 4.87 0.37 -12.85
C TYR A 100 4.01 1.30 -13.70
N GLU A 101 4.48 1.67 -14.87
CA GLU A 101 3.71 2.52 -15.78
C GLU A 101 2.42 1.85 -16.22
N GLU A 102 2.45 0.56 -16.53
CA GLU A 102 1.26 -0.21 -16.86
C GLU A 102 0.28 -0.25 -15.68
N ARG A 103 0.75 -0.46 -14.46
CA ARG A 103 -0.07 -0.38 -13.25
C ARG A 103 -0.75 0.99 -13.13
N ARG A 104 -0.02 2.07 -13.40
CA ARG A 104 -0.60 3.43 -13.40
C ARG A 104 -1.72 3.59 -14.41
N ARG A 105 -1.55 3.04 -15.60
CA ARG A 105 -2.55 3.14 -16.67
C ARG A 105 -3.81 2.32 -16.39
N THR A 106 -3.69 1.24 -15.61
CA THR A 106 -4.76 0.29 -15.35
C THR A 106 -5.31 0.36 -13.93
N LEU A 107 -5.10 1.48 -13.23
CA LEU A 107 -5.57 1.64 -11.85
C LEU A 107 -7.07 1.45 -11.71
N GLU A 108 -7.85 1.96 -12.66
CA GLU A 108 -9.31 1.85 -12.62
C GLU A 108 -9.81 0.42 -12.84
N GLN A 109 -9.03 -0.42 -13.52
CA GLN A 109 -9.36 -1.81 -13.77
C GLN A 109 -8.78 -2.76 -12.70
N THR A 110 -7.92 -2.26 -11.81
CA THR A 110 -7.29 -3.09 -10.78
C THR A 110 -8.24 -3.30 -9.62
N PRO A 111 -8.57 -4.56 -9.25
CA PRO A 111 -9.40 -4.84 -8.10
C PRO A 111 -8.74 -4.36 -6.80
N SER A 112 -9.52 -3.78 -5.91
CA SER A 112 -9.05 -3.38 -4.58
C SER A 112 -8.81 -4.60 -3.69
N LEU A 113 -7.91 -4.45 -2.72
CA LEU A 113 -7.72 -5.43 -1.66
C LEU A 113 -8.99 -5.53 -0.80
N TYR A 114 -9.26 -6.72 -0.30
CA TYR A 114 -10.38 -6.96 0.61
C TYR A 114 -10.00 -6.57 2.04
N PHE A 115 -10.92 -5.90 2.71
CA PHE A 115 -10.87 -5.59 4.14
C PHE A 115 -12.21 -5.93 4.77
N HIS A 116 -12.21 -6.37 6.02
CA HIS A 116 -13.46 -6.60 6.75
C HIS A 116 -14.22 -5.28 6.90
N PRO A 117 -15.53 -5.25 6.61
CA PRO A 117 -16.34 -4.05 6.83
C PRO A 117 -16.34 -3.65 8.30
N PHE A 118 -16.19 -2.36 8.56
CA PHE A 118 -16.17 -1.86 9.94
C PHE A 118 -17.53 -2.03 10.63
N GLU A 119 -18.60 -1.93 9.87
CA GLU A 119 -19.97 -2.11 10.37
C GLU A 119 -20.22 -3.48 11.00
N ASP A 120 -19.45 -4.50 10.62
CA ASP A 120 -19.53 -5.84 11.21
C ASP A 120 -19.05 -5.89 12.66
N TYR A 121 -18.34 -4.86 13.10
CA TYR A 121 -17.71 -4.79 14.43
C TYR A 121 -18.24 -3.65 15.30
N GLY A 122 -19.10 -2.88 14.76
CA GLY A 122 -19.60 -1.67 15.39
C GLY A 122 -20.96 -1.72 15.94
#